data_e76de93b80e68a9b0e3d45d5b55e4e91
#
_entry.id   e76de93b80e68a9b0e3d45d5b55e4e91
#
_cell.length_a   1.000
_cell.length_b   1.000
_cell.length_c   1.000
_cell.angle_alpha   90.00
_cell.angle_beta   90.00
_cell.angle_gamma   90.00
#
_symmetry.space_group_name_H-M   'P 1'
#
loop_
_entity.id
_entity.type
_entity.pdbx_description
1 polymer ?
#
loop_
_entity_poly.entity_id
_entity_poly.type
_entity_poly.pdbx_seq_one_letter_code
_entity_poly.pdbx_strand_id
1 'polypeptide(L)'
;MTRHVRVTLLSSLIIPALLLSGCDDSGDRQPHAQIPQVSVYVVNSAPLSVTTELPGRTSAYRVAEVRPQVSGIILHRNFVEGSDVAAGQSLYQIDPATYQAAYNSAKGDEAKAEAAAAIAHLTVKRYAPLLGTKYISQQEYDQAVATARQADADVIATKAAVESARIDLAYTKVTSPISGRIGKSSVTEGALVTNGQADAMATVQQLDPIYVDVTESSNDFMRLKQESLQQGSGTKSVQLIMENGQPYALRGTLQFSDVTVDESTGSITLRAIFPNPQHALLPGMFVRARIDEGISPDAILVPQQGVTRTPRGDASVMLVNDKNQVETRPVTASQ
;
A
#
# COMPACT_ATOMS: atom_id res chain seq x y z
N MET A 1 -3.33 -83.05 -5.32
CA MET A 1 -2.62 -84.08 -4.56
C MET A 1 -3.10 -83.96 -3.14
N THR A 2 -3.97 -84.83 -2.78
CA THR A 2 -3.80 -85.91 -1.84
C THR A 2 -3.62 -85.44 -0.42
N ARG A 3 -4.34 -85.79 0.58
CA ARG A 3 -5.18 -86.91 0.94
C ARG A 3 -5.42 -86.76 2.45
N HIS A 4 -6.61 -86.87 2.89
CA HIS A 4 -7.12 -87.97 3.83
C HIS A 4 -6.52 -87.93 5.24
N VAL A 5 -7.17 -88.22 6.35
CA VAL A 5 -8.20 -89.24 6.64
C VAL A 5 -8.64 -88.96 8.10
N ARG A 6 -9.89 -88.85 8.43
CA ARG A 6 -10.69 -89.80 9.22
C ARG A 6 -10.01 -90.38 10.49
N VAL A 7 -10.57 -90.48 11.65
CA VAL A 7 -11.71 -91.33 12.04
C VAL A 7 -11.82 -91.32 13.57
N THR A 8 -12.97 -91.22 14.09
CA THR A 8 -13.88 -92.01 14.94
C THR A 8 -13.63 -92.03 16.44
N LEU A 9 -14.57 -91.85 17.19
CA LEU A 9 -15.70 -92.59 17.67
C LEU A 9 -15.70 -92.82 19.19
N LEU A 10 -16.82 -92.56 19.77
CA LEU A 10 -17.61 -93.33 20.76
C LEU A 10 -17.33 -93.13 22.26
N SER A 11 -18.39 -92.68 22.84
CA SER A 11 -19.25 -93.24 23.91
C SER A 11 -18.78 -93.02 25.35
N SER A 12 -19.64 -92.49 26.18
CA SER A 12 -20.59 -93.17 27.08
C SER A 12 -21.15 -92.12 28.05
N LEU A 13 -22.35 -91.75 27.95
CA LEU A 13 -23.54 -92.08 28.76
C LEU A 13 -23.22 -92.45 30.23
N ILE A 14 -23.62 -91.58 31.17
CA ILE A 14 -24.29 -91.89 32.44
C ILE A 14 -24.78 -90.58 33.10
N ILE A 15 -26.08 -90.53 33.27
CA ILE A 15 -26.89 -89.64 34.12
C ILE A 15 -26.67 -90.11 35.60
N PRO A 16 -26.76 -89.24 36.69
CA PRO A 16 -28.08 -88.88 37.16
C PRO A 16 -28.23 -87.44 37.69
N ALA A 17 -29.43 -87.00 37.58
CA ALA A 17 -30.19 -85.98 38.23
C ALA A 17 -30.04 -85.85 39.73
N LEU A 18 -30.41 -84.72 40.25
CA LEU A 18 -30.81 -84.21 41.56
C LEU A 18 -29.81 -83.08 42.02
N LEU A 19 -30.18 -81.83 42.08
CA LEU A 19 -31.10 -81.23 43.06
C LEU A 19 -31.47 -79.82 42.58
N LEU A 20 -32.76 -79.65 42.37
CA LEU A 20 -33.38 -78.33 42.42
C LEU A 20 -33.33 -77.85 43.87
N SER A 21 -32.73 -76.72 44.12
CA SER A 21 -33.17 -75.81 45.16
C SER A 21 -32.89 -74.38 44.64
N GLY A 22 -33.95 -73.84 44.09
CA GLY A 22 -34.00 -72.44 43.78
C GLY A 22 -33.93 -71.56 45.04
N CYS A 23 -33.21 -70.51 45.02
CA CYS A 23 -33.51 -69.30 45.75
C CYS A 23 -33.56 -68.23 44.74
N ASP A 24 -34.76 -67.94 44.33
CA ASP A 24 -35.13 -66.74 43.64
C ASP A 24 -35.00 -65.58 44.67
N ASP A 25 -33.92 -64.91 44.65
CA ASP A 25 -33.79 -63.55 45.25
C ASP A 25 -33.56 -62.55 44.13
N SER A 26 -34.60 -62.28 43.38
CA SER A 26 -34.73 -61.22 42.45
C SER A 26 -34.80 -59.92 43.24
N GLY A 27 -33.71 -59.61 43.95
CA GLY A 27 -33.47 -58.27 44.45
C GLY A 27 -33.34 -57.37 43.23
N ASP A 28 -34.38 -56.61 42.98
CA ASP A 28 -34.52 -55.55 42.03
C ASP A 28 -33.35 -54.49 42.29
N ARG A 29 -32.14 -54.85 41.82
CA ARG A 29 -31.04 -53.90 41.77
C ARG A 29 -31.33 -53.02 40.58
N GLN A 30 -32.19 -52.04 40.78
CA GLN A 30 -32.19 -50.90 39.92
C GLN A 30 -30.72 -50.41 39.86
N PRO A 31 -30.09 -50.36 38.67
CA PRO A 31 -28.78 -49.78 38.58
C PRO A 31 -28.93 -48.35 39.06
N HIS A 32 -28.36 -48.05 40.21
CA HIS A 32 -28.19 -46.65 40.61
C HIS A 32 -27.48 -45.95 39.45
N ALA A 33 -28.21 -45.17 38.69
CA ALA A 33 -27.62 -44.34 37.67
C ALA A 33 -26.55 -43.48 38.37
N GLN A 34 -25.30 -43.87 38.19
CA GLN A 34 -24.19 -43.06 38.68
C GLN A 34 -24.32 -41.69 38.03
N ILE A 35 -24.62 -40.69 38.84
CA ILE A 35 -24.66 -39.30 38.39
C ILE A 35 -23.26 -38.99 37.90
N PRO A 36 -23.08 -38.72 36.59
CA PRO A 36 -21.74 -38.41 36.04
C PRO A 36 -21.19 -37.17 36.71
N GLN A 37 -19.97 -37.28 37.24
CA GLN A 37 -19.25 -36.13 37.76
C GLN A 37 -18.64 -35.37 36.60
N VAL A 38 -18.94 -34.06 36.49
CA VAL A 38 -18.44 -33.18 35.45
C VAL A 38 -17.64 -32.04 36.10
N SER A 39 -16.58 -31.64 35.45
CA SER A 39 -15.85 -30.41 35.81
C SER A 39 -16.54 -29.21 35.21
N VAL A 40 -16.74 -28.17 35.99
CA VAL A 40 -17.34 -26.92 35.53
C VAL A 40 -16.27 -25.82 35.53
N TYR A 41 -16.33 -24.96 34.53
CA TYR A 41 -15.53 -23.73 34.44
C TYR A 41 -16.42 -22.56 34.81
N VAL A 42 -16.04 -21.83 35.85
CA VAL A 42 -16.77 -20.61 36.25
C VAL A 42 -16.34 -19.46 35.35
N VAL A 43 -17.26 -18.95 34.55
CA VAL A 43 -17.01 -17.80 33.68
C VAL A 43 -17.18 -16.50 34.45
N ASN A 44 -16.22 -15.58 34.28
CA ASN A 44 -16.29 -14.25 34.83
C ASN A 44 -16.30 -13.23 33.69
N SER A 45 -17.05 -12.16 33.86
CA SER A 45 -16.95 -11.00 32.97
C SER A 45 -15.64 -10.24 33.27
N ALA A 46 -14.86 -9.98 32.22
CA ALA A 46 -13.63 -9.23 32.31
C ALA A 46 -13.46 -8.35 31.05
N PRO A 47 -12.79 -7.20 31.17
CA PRO A 47 -12.50 -6.39 30.01
C PRO A 47 -11.54 -7.14 29.07
N LEU A 48 -11.94 -7.20 27.79
CA LEU A 48 -11.17 -7.85 26.72
C LEU A 48 -10.80 -6.81 25.66
N SER A 49 -9.52 -6.70 25.32
CA SER A 49 -9.07 -5.96 24.14
C SER A 49 -9.36 -6.78 22.89
N VAL A 50 -10.19 -6.24 22.02
CA VAL A 50 -10.53 -6.86 20.74
C VAL A 50 -9.57 -6.36 19.69
N THR A 51 -8.89 -7.28 19.01
CA THR A 51 -7.94 -6.95 17.94
C THR A 51 -8.25 -7.79 16.71
N THR A 52 -8.25 -7.16 15.54
CA THR A 52 -8.39 -7.85 14.24
C THR A 52 -7.07 -7.84 13.50
N GLU A 53 -6.68 -8.98 12.94
CA GLU A 53 -5.48 -9.13 12.11
C GLU A 53 -5.90 -9.20 10.63
N LEU A 54 -5.43 -8.24 9.86
CA LEU A 54 -5.69 -8.13 8.43
C LEU A 54 -4.42 -8.42 7.64
N PRO A 55 -4.48 -9.28 6.62
CA PRO A 55 -3.36 -9.48 5.71
C PRO A 55 -3.16 -8.26 4.83
N GLY A 56 -1.90 -7.93 4.55
CA GLY A 56 -1.57 -6.78 3.72
C GLY A 56 -0.19 -6.87 3.09
N ARG A 57 0.12 -5.86 2.29
CA ARG A 57 1.42 -5.66 1.67
C ARG A 57 1.90 -4.24 1.88
N THR A 58 3.20 -4.12 2.01
CA THR A 58 3.85 -2.81 2.06
C THR A 58 3.92 -2.21 0.65
N SER A 59 3.78 -0.89 0.55
CA SER A 59 3.99 -0.13 -0.68
C SER A 59 4.76 1.17 -0.38
N ALA A 60 5.56 1.63 -1.35
CA ALA A 60 6.34 2.84 -1.16
C ALA A 60 5.42 4.06 -1.00
N TYR A 61 5.82 5.01 -0.14
CA TYR A 61 5.07 6.24 0.08
C TYR A 61 4.96 7.07 -1.21
N ARG A 62 6.05 7.15 -1.98
CA ARG A 62 6.10 7.75 -3.32
C ARG A 62 6.99 6.91 -4.20
N VAL A 63 6.61 6.81 -5.46
CA VAL A 63 7.39 6.17 -6.52
C VAL A 63 7.58 7.20 -7.63
N ALA A 64 8.80 7.41 -8.06
CA ALA A 64 9.12 8.27 -9.17
C ALA A 64 9.94 7.50 -10.21
N GLU A 65 9.38 7.36 -11.39
CA GLU A 65 10.08 6.83 -12.54
C GLU A 65 10.88 7.95 -13.20
N VAL A 66 12.18 7.77 -13.26
CA VAL A 66 13.10 8.71 -13.88
C VAL A 66 13.15 8.42 -15.38
N ARG A 67 12.59 9.34 -16.17
CA ARG A 67 12.55 9.24 -17.64
C ARG A 67 13.25 10.41 -18.27
N PRO A 68 13.94 10.24 -19.42
CA PRO A 68 14.61 11.35 -20.10
C PRO A 68 13.57 12.29 -20.73
N GLN A 69 13.80 13.58 -20.64
CA GLN A 69 13.00 14.63 -21.29
C GLN A 69 13.63 15.15 -22.58
N VAL A 70 14.85 14.73 -22.86
CA VAL A 70 15.59 15.03 -24.09
C VAL A 70 16.28 13.77 -24.59
N SER A 71 16.59 13.72 -25.88
CA SER A 71 17.25 12.57 -26.50
C SER A 71 18.77 12.78 -26.55
N GLY A 72 19.55 11.72 -26.35
CA GLY A 72 21.00 11.79 -26.46
C GLY A 72 21.69 10.59 -25.83
N ILE A 73 23.01 10.61 -25.85
CA ILE A 73 23.85 9.55 -25.28
C ILE A 73 24.10 9.87 -23.81
N ILE A 74 23.99 8.87 -22.94
CA ILE A 74 24.36 8.99 -21.53
C ILE A 74 25.88 9.02 -21.42
N LEU A 75 26.41 10.13 -20.90
CA LEU A 75 27.85 10.27 -20.64
C LEU A 75 28.25 9.67 -19.30
N HIS A 76 27.49 9.99 -18.26
CA HIS A 76 27.80 9.59 -16.88
C HIS A 76 26.55 9.24 -16.08
N ARG A 77 26.70 8.25 -15.16
CA ARG A 77 25.77 7.91 -14.11
C ARG A 77 26.35 8.39 -12.77
N ASN A 78 25.66 9.32 -12.11
CA ASN A 78 26.14 10.05 -10.93
C ASN A 78 25.60 9.48 -9.60
N PHE A 79 25.22 8.22 -9.55
CA PHE A 79 24.73 7.56 -8.34
C PHE A 79 25.20 6.10 -8.26
N VAL A 80 25.13 5.53 -7.06
CA VAL A 80 25.32 4.11 -6.79
C VAL A 80 23.94 3.46 -6.71
N GLU A 81 23.73 2.34 -7.39
CA GLU A 81 22.47 1.61 -7.35
C GLU A 81 22.16 1.15 -5.93
N GLY A 82 20.91 1.28 -5.50
CA GLY A 82 20.48 0.96 -4.13
C GLY A 82 20.88 2.00 -3.08
N SER A 83 21.51 3.12 -3.45
CA SER A 83 21.81 4.21 -2.52
C SER A 83 20.62 5.14 -2.31
N ASP A 84 20.68 5.95 -1.25
CA ASP A 84 19.73 7.02 -1.02
C ASP A 84 20.13 8.27 -1.81
N VAL A 85 19.15 8.90 -2.47
CA VAL A 85 19.32 10.11 -3.28
C VAL A 85 18.40 11.20 -2.79
N ALA A 86 18.85 12.45 -2.90
CA ALA A 86 18.05 13.62 -2.56
C ALA A 86 17.27 14.15 -3.78
N ALA A 87 16.13 14.78 -3.55
CA ALA A 87 15.43 15.51 -4.59
C ALA A 87 16.35 16.58 -5.23
N GLY A 88 16.37 16.66 -6.57
CA GLY A 88 17.26 17.55 -7.32
C GLY A 88 18.70 17.02 -7.51
N GLN A 89 19.08 15.91 -6.87
CA GLN A 89 20.38 15.28 -7.09
C GLN A 89 20.50 14.81 -8.54
N SER A 90 21.67 15.11 -9.18
CA SER A 90 21.96 14.62 -10.53
C SER A 90 22.12 13.11 -10.55
N LEU A 91 21.34 12.45 -11.40
CA LEU A 91 21.38 11.00 -11.58
C LEU A 91 22.12 10.61 -12.84
N TYR A 92 21.83 11.28 -13.95
CA TYR A 92 22.50 11.02 -15.23
C TYR A 92 22.87 12.32 -15.91
N GLN A 93 23.90 12.25 -16.73
CA GLN A 93 24.28 13.31 -17.65
C GLN A 93 24.11 12.79 -19.09
N ILE A 94 23.17 13.35 -19.82
CA ILE A 94 23.01 13.18 -21.26
C ILE A 94 23.98 14.18 -21.94
N ASP A 95 24.51 13.83 -23.10
CA ASP A 95 25.42 14.69 -23.84
C ASP A 95 24.81 16.08 -24.10
N PRO A 96 25.34 17.14 -23.51
CA PRO A 96 24.79 18.49 -23.62
C PRO A 96 25.27 19.23 -24.87
N ALA A 97 26.21 18.70 -25.67
CA ALA A 97 26.92 19.46 -26.70
C ALA A 97 25.99 20.10 -27.73
N THR A 98 25.03 19.34 -28.25
CA THR A 98 24.06 19.83 -29.23
C THR A 98 23.09 20.86 -28.64
N TYR A 99 22.63 20.63 -27.41
CA TYR A 99 21.75 21.53 -26.67
C TYR A 99 22.46 22.83 -26.30
N GLN A 100 23.73 22.76 -25.90
CA GLN A 100 24.56 23.94 -25.63
C GLN A 100 24.77 24.78 -26.89
N ALA A 101 25.00 24.11 -28.04
CA ALA A 101 25.11 24.82 -29.32
C ALA A 101 23.81 25.52 -29.71
N ALA A 102 22.67 24.85 -29.55
CA ALA A 102 21.33 25.41 -29.81
C ALA A 102 21.07 26.65 -28.88
N TYR A 103 21.36 26.51 -27.59
CA TYR A 103 21.25 27.63 -26.65
C TYR A 103 22.12 28.83 -27.02
N ASN A 104 23.36 28.58 -27.42
CA ASN A 104 24.27 29.67 -27.86
C ASN A 104 23.78 30.34 -29.16
N SER A 105 23.21 29.56 -30.08
CA SER A 105 22.62 30.10 -31.32
C SER A 105 21.42 31.01 -31.00
N ALA A 106 20.50 30.53 -30.16
CA ALA A 106 19.32 31.31 -29.74
C ALA A 106 19.74 32.65 -29.06
N LYS A 107 20.78 32.61 -28.22
CA LYS A 107 21.36 33.86 -27.64
C LYS A 107 21.91 34.80 -28.67
N GLY A 108 22.53 34.30 -29.73
CA GLY A 108 22.99 35.13 -30.85
C GLY A 108 21.84 35.84 -31.58
N ASP A 109 20.75 35.11 -31.81
CA ASP A 109 19.54 35.65 -32.44
C ASP A 109 18.83 36.67 -31.52
N GLU A 110 18.79 36.47 -30.21
CA GLU A 110 18.29 37.44 -29.23
C GLU A 110 19.13 38.75 -29.31
N ALA A 111 20.43 38.64 -29.24
CA ALA A 111 21.31 39.81 -29.32
C ALA A 111 21.15 40.62 -30.62
N LYS A 112 20.92 39.91 -31.76
CA LYS A 112 20.62 40.53 -33.05
C LYS A 112 19.29 41.29 -33.02
N ALA A 113 18.23 40.66 -32.45
CA ALA A 113 16.93 41.30 -32.32
C ALA A 113 16.95 42.51 -31.40
N GLU A 114 17.67 42.44 -30.28
CA GLU A 114 17.86 43.57 -29.36
C GLU A 114 18.58 44.75 -30.05
N ALA A 115 19.60 44.46 -30.86
CA ALA A 115 20.30 45.50 -31.62
C ALA A 115 19.36 46.14 -32.68
N ALA A 116 18.53 45.36 -33.35
CA ALA A 116 17.55 45.87 -34.30
C ALA A 116 16.48 46.75 -33.63
N ALA A 117 15.96 46.32 -32.47
CA ALA A 117 15.02 47.09 -31.67
C ALA A 117 15.64 48.44 -31.20
N ALA A 118 16.90 48.39 -30.72
CA ALA A 118 17.61 49.60 -30.33
C ALA A 118 17.75 50.62 -31.49
N ILE A 119 18.06 50.15 -32.70
CA ILE A 119 18.13 51.02 -33.90
C ILE A 119 16.77 51.59 -34.23
N ALA A 120 15.68 50.77 -34.19
CA ALA A 120 14.32 51.20 -34.46
C ALA A 120 13.85 52.28 -33.47
N HIS A 121 14.10 52.10 -32.20
CA HIS A 121 13.80 53.09 -31.14
C HIS A 121 14.61 54.39 -31.30
N LEU A 122 15.87 54.27 -31.67
CA LEU A 122 16.71 55.48 -31.98
C LEU A 122 16.15 56.27 -33.18
N THR A 123 15.55 55.57 -34.17
CA THR A 123 14.90 56.19 -35.31
C THR A 123 13.65 56.95 -34.87
N VAL A 124 12.77 56.34 -34.10
CA VAL A 124 11.58 56.98 -33.52
C VAL A 124 11.98 58.22 -32.70
N LYS A 125 13.00 58.09 -31.82
CA LYS A 125 13.51 59.19 -30.99
C LYS A 125 14.05 60.38 -31.84
N ARG A 126 14.67 60.07 -32.97
CA ARG A 126 15.14 61.12 -33.92
C ARG A 126 13.98 61.76 -34.68
N TYR A 127 12.96 61.03 -35.05
CA TYR A 127 11.85 61.54 -35.82
C TYR A 127 10.84 62.33 -34.98
N ALA A 128 10.65 62.00 -33.70
CA ALA A 128 9.71 62.68 -32.81
C ALA A 128 9.86 64.26 -32.83
N PRO A 129 11.06 64.89 -32.67
CA PRO A 129 11.18 66.32 -32.72
C PRO A 129 11.02 66.90 -34.15
N LEU A 130 11.35 66.12 -35.21
CA LEU A 130 11.26 66.58 -36.61
C LEU A 130 9.79 66.64 -37.10
N LEU A 131 8.88 65.85 -36.53
CA LEU A 131 7.46 65.92 -36.83
C LEU A 131 6.88 67.29 -36.48
N GLY A 132 7.25 67.87 -35.35
CA GLY A 132 6.80 69.19 -34.90
C GLY A 132 7.28 70.31 -35.80
N THR A 133 8.40 70.18 -36.53
CA THR A 133 8.99 71.16 -37.47
C THR A 133 8.53 70.87 -38.92
N LYS A 134 7.70 69.89 -39.21
CA LYS A 134 7.23 69.48 -40.53
C LYS A 134 8.36 69.03 -41.51
N TYR A 135 9.54 68.64 -40.98
CA TYR A 135 10.65 68.09 -41.81
C TYR A 135 10.41 66.63 -42.22
N ILE A 136 9.49 65.96 -41.53
CA ILE A 136 9.00 64.58 -41.86
C ILE A 136 7.50 64.56 -41.90
N SER A 137 6.91 63.60 -42.65
CA SER A 137 5.47 63.39 -42.68
C SER A 137 5.00 62.56 -41.46
N GLN A 138 3.71 62.70 -41.10
CA GLN A 138 3.08 61.88 -40.09
C GLN A 138 3.21 60.39 -40.42
N GLN A 139 3.05 60.02 -41.69
CA GLN A 139 3.17 58.66 -42.16
C GLN A 139 4.57 58.05 -41.88
N GLU A 140 5.64 58.82 -42.14
CA GLU A 140 7.02 58.36 -41.86
C GLU A 140 7.25 58.12 -40.36
N TYR A 141 6.74 59.00 -39.50
CA TYR A 141 6.82 58.83 -38.06
C TYR A 141 6.02 57.58 -37.61
N ASP A 142 4.76 57.41 -38.05
CA ASP A 142 3.93 56.29 -37.71
C ASP A 142 4.54 54.97 -38.21
N GLN A 143 5.18 54.95 -39.38
CA GLN A 143 5.91 53.78 -39.89
C GLN A 143 7.12 53.46 -39.00
N ALA A 144 7.88 54.46 -38.53
CA ALA A 144 9.00 54.23 -37.63
C ALA A 144 8.54 53.66 -36.29
N VAL A 145 7.40 54.13 -35.73
CA VAL A 145 6.79 53.62 -34.52
C VAL A 145 6.32 52.17 -34.73
N ALA A 146 5.70 51.86 -35.85
CA ALA A 146 5.27 50.49 -36.19
C ALA A 146 6.49 49.54 -36.29
N THR A 147 7.56 49.98 -36.94
CA THR A 147 8.81 49.22 -37.05
C THR A 147 9.45 48.98 -35.69
N ALA A 148 9.44 49.96 -34.79
CA ALA A 148 9.95 49.77 -33.42
C ALA A 148 9.13 48.76 -32.65
N ARG A 149 7.78 48.80 -32.74
CA ARG A 149 6.90 47.81 -32.10
C ARG A 149 7.10 46.41 -32.67
N GLN A 150 7.34 46.28 -33.97
CA GLN A 150 7.66 45.00 -34.59
C GLN A 150 9.00 44.48 -34.05
N ALA A 151 10.03 45.27 -33.98
CA ALA A 151 11.33 44.87 -33.43
C ALA A 151 11.25 44.51 -31.94
N ASP A 152 10.40 45.17 -31.15
CA ASP A 152 10.12 44.79 -29.76
C ASP A 152 9.46 43.40 -29.67
N ALA A 153 8.52 43.11 -30.56
CA ALA A 153 7.89 41.79 -30.65
C ALA A 153 8.90 40.69 -31.04
N ASP A 154 9.85 41.00 -31.93
CA ASP A 154 10.91 40.08 -32.33
C ASP A 154 11.84 39.77 -31.16
N VAL A 155 12.16 40.77 -30.31
CA VAL A 155 12.94 40.57 -29.07
C VAL A 155 12.19 39.62 -28.12
N ILE A 156 10.87 39.79 -27.96
CA ILE A 156 10.08 38.88 -27.09
C ILE A 156 10.12 37.47 -27.65
N ALA A 157 9.97 37.28 -28.94
CA ALA A 157 9.99 35.96 -29.60
C ALA A 157 11.36 35.27 -29.44
N THR A 158 12.48 36.02 -29.65
CA THR A 158 13.83 35.45 -29.50
C THR A 158 14.17 35.15 -28.04
N LYS A 159 13.71 35.95 -27.09
CA LYS A 159 13.82 35.64 -25.63
C LYS A 159 13.11 34.33 -25.28
N ALA A 160 11.91 34.09 -25.81
CA ALA A 160 11.20 32.84 -25.62
C ALA A 160 11.97 31.63 -26.22
N ALA A 161 12.63 31.83 -27.38
CA ALA A 161 13.46 30.80 -28.01
C ALA A 161 14.71 30.47 -27.16
N VAL A 162 15.35 31.46 -26.58
CA VAL A 162 16.48 31.28 -25.63
C VAL A 162 16.03 30.50 -24.42
N GLU A 163 14.88 30.81 -23.85
CA GLU A 163 14.35 30.11 -22.67
C GLU A 163 14.03 28.65 -22.99
N SER A 164 13.43 28.37 -24.16
CA SER A 164 13.20 27.00 -24.61
C SER A 164 14.50 26.21 -24.73
N ALA A 165 15.51 26.76 -25.39
CA ALA A 165 16.79 26.08 -25.55
C ALA A 165 17.53 25.92 -24.20
N ARG A 166 17.34 26.85 -23.23
CA ARG A 166 17.87 26.74 -21.87
C ARG A 166 17.23 25.60 -21.11
N ILE A 167 15.92 25.41 -21.26
CA ILE A 167 15.16 24.31 -20.63
C ILE A 167 15.66 22.97 -21.19
N ASP A 168 15.77 22.84 -22.51
CA ASP A 168 16.24 21.61 -23.15
C ASP A 168 17.68 21.27 -22.69
N LEU A 169 18.55 22.25 -22.59
CA LEU A 169 19.90 22.10 -22.05
C LEU A 169 19.88 21.67 -20.58
N ALA A 170 18.98 22.23 -19.76
CA ALA A 170 18.82 21.82 -18.37
C ALA A 170 18.36 20.37 -18.24
N TYR A 171 17.50 19.90 -19.13
CA TYR A 171 17.03 18.52 -19.15
C TYR A 171 18.08 17.48 -19.52
N THR A 172 19.24 17.91 -20.09
CA THR A 172 20.38 17.00 -20.26
C THR A 172 20.95 16.51 -18.93
N LYS A 173 20.74 17.25 -17.85
CA LYS A 173 21.05 16.87 -16.48
C LYS A 173 19.81 16.25 -15.84
N VAL A 174 19.69 14.94 -15.92
CA VAL A 174 18.57 14.21 -15.35
C VAL A 174 18.71 14.15 -13.83
N THR A 175 17.73 14.68 -13.10
CA THR A 175 17.75 14.78 -11.63
C THR A 175 16.64 13.93 -11.02
N SER A 176 16.80 13.58 -9.73
CA SER A 176 15.75 12.91 -8.97
C SER A 176 14.61 13.86 -8.65
N PRO A 177 13.34 13.52 -8.97
CA PRO A 177 12.20 14.37 -8.62
C PRO A 177 11.81 14.28 -7.15
N ILE A 178 12.20 13.20 -6.44
CA ILE A 178 11.91 12.97 -5.02
C ILE A 178 13.17 12.51 -4.29
N SER A 179 13.18 12.67 -2.98
CA SER A 179 14.18 12.00 -2.12
C SER A 179 13.73 10.58 -1.83
N GLY A 180 14.67 9.63 -1.82
CA GLY A 180 14.37 8.24 -1.56
C GLY A 180 15.50 7.31 -2.01
N ARG A 181 15.24 6.01 -1.99
CA ARG A 181 16.19 5.00 -2.46
C ARG A 181 16.03 4.75 -3.95
N ILE A 182 17.14 4.85 -4.69
CA ILE A 182 17.16 4.58 -6.12
C ILE A 182 17.38 3.08 -6.36
N GLY A 183 16.63 2.54 -7.30
CA GLY A 183 16.77 1.15 -7.73
C GLY A 183 17.97 0.95 -8.66
N LYS A 184 17.98 -0.20 -9.38
CA LYS A 184 18.93 -0.46 -10.44
C LYS A 184 18.71 0.47 -11.63
N SER A 185 19.77 0.82 -12.33
CA SER A 185 19.71 1.48 -13.64
C SER A 185 19.30 0.49 -14.74
N SER A 186 18.37 0.87 -15.60
CA SER A 186 18.03 0.10 -16.80
C SER A 186 18.91 0.46 -18.01
N VAL A 187 19.71 1.50 -17.89
CA VAL A 187 20.58 2.03 -18.95
C VAL A 187 22.01 2.19 -18.43
N THR A 188 22.98 2.12 -19.34
CA THR A 188 24.41 2.26 -19.04
C THR A 188 24.99 3.47 -19.74
N GLU A 189 26.18 3.89 -19.32
CA GLU A 189 26.96 4.91 -20.03
C GLU A 189 27.22 4.47 -21.47
N GLY A 190 27.10 5.40 -22.41
CA GLY A 190 27.11 5.13 -23.84
C GLY A 190 25.78 4.74 -24.46
N ALA A 191 24.75 4.46 -23.67
CA ALA A 191 23.43 4.14 -24.18
C ALA A 191 22.75 5.39 -24.78
N LEU A 192 22.03 5.20 -25.88
CA LEU A 192 21.17 6.22 -26.46
C LEU A 192 19.80 6.17 -25.75
N VAL A 193 19.34 7.31 -25.24
CA VAL A 193 18.01 7.51 -24.69
C VAL A 193 17.20 8.45 -25.56
N THR A 194 15.87 8.30 -25.53
CA THR A 194 14.96 9.12 -26.33
C THR A 194 13.94 9.82 -25.44
N ASN A 195 13.58 11.04 -25.80
CA ASN A 195 12.55 11.79 -25.08
C ASN A 195 11.26 10.99 -25.00
N GLY A 196 10.71 10.88 -23.76
CA GLY A 196 9.43 10.23 -23.53
C GLY A 196 9.43 8.72 -23.72
N GLN A 197 10.58 8.04 -23.76
CA GLN A 197 10.65 6.57 -23.86
C GLN A 197 9.78 5.89 -22.80
N ALA A 198 9.22 4.72 -23.14
CA ALA A 198 8.33 3.96 -22.28
C ALA A 198 9.07 3.41 -21.03
N ASP A 199 10.33 2.98 -21.22
CA ASP A 199 11.13 2.40 -20.13
C ASP A 199 11.78 3.49 -19.29
N ALA A 200 11.59 3.40 -17.99
CA ALA A 200 12.27 4.29 -17.05
C ALA A 200 13.78 3.98 -16.99
N MET A 201 14.61 4.99 -16.91
CA MET A 201 16.07 4.84 -16.70
C MET A 201 16.40 4.28 -15.32
N ALA A 202 15.66 4.69 -14.32
CA ALA A 202 15.70 4.21 -12.94
C ALA A 202 14.38 4.55 -12.22
N THR A 203 14.15 3.91 -11.08
CA THR A 203 13.00 4.22 -10.22
C THR A 203 13.53 4.64 -8.86
N VAL A 204 13.03 5.77 -8.34
CA VAL A 204 13.30 6.25 -6.98
C VAL A 204 12.06 6.02 -6.13
N GLN A 205 12.25 5.40 -4.96
CA GLN A 205 11.17 5.08 -4.04
C GLN A 205 11.42 5.72 -2.68
N GLN A 206 10.45 6.44 -2.19
CA GLN A 206 10.47 6.96 -0.83
C GLN A 206 9.99 5.87 0.11
N LEU A 207 10.87 5.43 1.02
CA LEU A 207 10.64 4.32 1.94
C LEU A 207 10.25 4.76 3.36
N ASP A 208 10.49 6.03 3.72
CA ASP A 208 10.09 6.60 5.00
C ASP A 208 9.28 7.88 4.75
N PRO A 209 8.02 7.93 5.21
CA PRO A 209 7.25 6.81 5.74
C PRO A 209 6.94 5.75 4.66
N ILE A 210 6.36 4.61 5.05
CA ILE A 210 5.94 3.53 4.14
C ILE A 210 4.44 3.27 4.31
N TYR A 211 3.77 2.89 3.25
CA TYR A 211 2.38 2.45 3.28
C TYR A 211 2.27 0.96 3.50
N VAL A 212 1.20 0.57 4.15
CA VAL A 212 0.72 -0.80 4.25
C VAL A 212 -0.71 -0.84 3.76
N ASP A 213 -0.94 -1.55 2.68
CA ASP A 213 -2.24 -1.75 2.09
C ASP A 213 -2.80 -3.08 2.61
N VAL A 214 -3.91 -3.02 3.34
CA VAL A 214 -4.60 -4.19 3.91
C VAL A 214 -5.97 -4.33 3.27
N THR A 215 -6.39 -5.57 3.06
CA THR A 215 -7.67 -5.89 2.43
C THR A 215 -8.66 -6.34 3.49
N GLU A 216 -9.86 -5.76 3.48
CA GLU A 216 -10.94 -6.05 4.41
C GLU A 216 -12.25 -6.23 3.66
N SER A 217 -13.20 -6.99 4.22
CA SER A 217 -14.54 -7.09 3.63
C SER A 217 -15.30 -5.77 3.75
N SER A 218 -16.17 -5.47 2.79
CA SER A 218 -16.97 -4.24 2.82
C SER A 218 -17.90 -4.17 4.05
N ASN A 219 -18.39 -5.32 4.52
CA ASN A 219 -19.25 -5.41 5.70
C ASN A 219 -18.49 -5.06 6.99
N ASP A 220 -17.29 -5.63 7.16
CA ASP A 220 -16.46 -5.39 8.34
C ASP A 220 -15.94 -3.94 8.36
N PHE A 221 -15.60 -3.40 7.18
CA PHE A 221 -15.28 -1.99 7.04
C PHE A 221 -16.40 -1.06 7.51
N MET A 222 -17.66 -1.35 7.12
CA MET A 222 -18.80 -0.54 7.54
C MET A 222 -19.00 -0.60 9.06
N ARG A 223 -18.77 -1.76 9.68
CA ARG A 223 -18.78 -1.93 11.13
C ARG A 223 -17.69 -1.09 11.79
N LEU A 224 -16.43 -1.22 11.34
CA LEU A 224 -15.28 -0.45 11.84
C LEU A 224 -15.49 1.06 11.73
N LYS A 225 -16.12 1.51 10.63
CA LYS A 225 -16.44 2.92 10.40
C LYS A 225 -17.51 3.43 11.36
N GLN A 226 -18.57 2.65 11.61
CA GLN A 226 -19.62 3.02 12.57
C GLN A 226 -19.08 3.09 14.00
N GLU A 227 -18.26 2.14 14.42
CA GLU A 227 -17.60 2.15 15.73
C GLU A 227 -16.65 3.32 15.90
N SER A 228 -15.90 3.68 14.85
CA SER A 228 -15.02 4.85 14.84
C SER A 228 -15.79 6.17 15.01
N LEU A 229 -16.99 6.28 14.42
CA LEU A 229 -17.84 7.45 14.57
C LEU A 229 -18.43 7.57 15.98
N GLN A 230 -18.67 6.44 16.66
CA GLN A 230 -19.21 6.44 18.04
C GLN A 230 -18.14 6.73 19.10
N GLN A 231 -16.89 6.33 18.85
CA GLN A 231 -15.76 6.51 19.79
C GLN A 231 -15.04 7.87 19.66
N GLY A 232 -15.47 8.74 18.72
CA GLY A 232 -14.83 10.03 18.42
C GLY A 232 -13.65 9.86 17.43
N SER A 233 -13.39 10.93 16.65
CA SER A 233 -12.41 10.97 15.53
C SER A 233 -10.94 10.74 15.91
N GLY A 234 -10.63 9.65 16.58
CA GLY A 234 -9.25 9.24 16.86
C GLY A 234 -8.68 8.42 15.69
N THR A 235 -7.52 8.77 15.19
CA THR A 235 -6.75 7.93 14.24
C THR A 235 -6.45 6.59 14.92
N LYS A 236 -6.98 5.48 14.38
CA LYS A 236 -6.74 4.15 14.95
C LYS A 236 -5.26 3.78 14.81
N SER A 237 -4.65 3.41 15.92
CA SER A 237 -3.28 2.90 15.95
C SER A 237 -3.24 1.48 15.43
N VAL A 238 -2.26 1.19 14.56
CA VAL A 238 -2.08 -0.13 13.94
C VAL A 238 -0.72 -0.68 14.35
N GLN A 239 -0.68 -1.92 14.81
CA GLN A 239 0.54 -2.70 15.03
C GLN A 239 0.79 -3.57 13.80
N LEU A 240 2.03 -3.57 13.31
CA LEU A 240 2.42 -4.44 12.20
C LEU A 240 3.09 -5.71 12.73
N ILE A 241 2.76 -6.84 12.13
CA ILE A 241 3.43 -8.13 12.33
C ILE A 241 4.09 -8.50 11.01
N MET A 242 5.40 -8.65 11.05
CA MET A 242 6.20 -9.02 9.90
C MET A 242 6.00 -10.51 9.54
N GLU A 243 6.42 -10.92 8.36
CA GLU A 243 6.29 -12.29 7.85
C GLU A 243 6.91 -13.34 8.79
N ASN A 244 7.99 -12.98 9.49
CA ASN A 244 8.64 -13.85 10.49
C ASN A 244 7.88 -13.95 11.83
N GLY A 245 6.68 -13.35 11.94
CA GLY A 245 5.88 -13.33 13.16
C GLY A 245 6.31 -12.31 14.21
N GLN A 246 7.38 -11.55 13.96
CA GLN A 246 7.84 -10.52 14.89
C GLN A 246 7.02 -9.23 14.74
N PRO A 247 6.63 -8.59 15.84
CA PRO A 247 5.98 -7.30 15.77
C PRO A 247 7.00 -6.23 15.32
N TYR A 248 6.59 -5.36 14.42
CA TYR A 248 7.37 -4.18 14.04
C TYR A 248 7.38 -3.18 15.22
N ALA A 249 8.55 -2.59 15.50
CA ALA A 249 8.75 -1.77 16.69
C ALA A 249 7.92 -0.48 16.72
N LEU A 250 7.66 0.11 15.55
CA LEU A 250 6.92 1.36 15.42
C LEU A 250 5.46 1.10 15.07
N ARG A 251 4.57 1.86 15.68
CA ARG A 251 3.15 1.80 15.35
C ARG A 251 2.84 2.72 14.18
N GLY A 252 1.89 2.29 13.35
CA GLY A 252 1.34 3.09 12.27
C GLY A 252 -0.03 3.65 12.62
N THR A 253 -0.54 4.44 11.70
CA THR A 253 -1.87 5.04 11.77
C THR A 253 -2.69 4.61 10.56
N LEU A 254 -3.93 4.19 10.80
CA LEU A 254 -4.85 3.84 9.74
C LEU A 254 -5.37 5.11 9.07
N GLN A 255 -5.23 5.16 7.75
CA GLN A 255 -5.85 6.19 6.90
C GLN A 255 -6.97 5.53 6.10
N PHE A 256 -8.20 6.02 6.23
CA PHE A 256 -9.31 5.56 5.39
C PHE A 256 -9.18 6.22 4.02
N SER A 257 -8.42 5.61 3.11
CA SER A 257 -8.07 6.28 1.86
C SER A 257 -8.80 5.78 0.63
N ASP A 258 -9.34 4.58 0.62
CA ASP A 258 -10.07 4.09 -0.54
C ASP A 258 -11.57 4.05 -0.28
N VAL A 259 -12.34 4.58 -1.22
CA VAL A 259 -13.82 4.66 -1.16
C VAL A 259 -14.44 3.64 -2.12
N THR A 260 -13.59 2.88 -2.83
CA THR A 260 -14.03 1.97 -3.88
C THR A 260 -13.96 0.53 -3.38
N VAL A 261 -15.07 -0.18 -3.54
CA VAL A 261 -15.15 -1.64 -3.31
C VAL A 261 -14.72 -2.33 -4.60
N ASP A 262 -13.84 -3.30 -4.50
CA ASP A 262 -13.52 -4.18 -5.62
C ASP A 262 -14.75 -5.07 -5.90
N GLU A 263 -15.35 -4.92 -7.08
CA GLU A 263 -16.60 -5.58 -7.46
C GLU A 263 -16.45 -7.11 -7.57
N SER A 264 -15.24 -7.60 -7.81
CA SER A 264 -14.97 -9.03 -7.99
C SER A 264 -14.84 -9.78 -6.66
N THR A 265 -14.33 -9.12 -5.63
CA THR A 265 -14.04 -9.70 -4.31
C THR A 265 -14.95 -9.18 -3.20
N GLY A 266 -15.65 -8.06 -3.41
CA GLY A 266 -16.44 -7.38 -2.40
C GLY A 266 -15.59 -6.78 -1.26
N SER A 267 -14.28 -6.60 -1.49
CA SER A 267 -13.34 -6.12 -0.50
C SER A 267 -12.96 -4.64 -0.72
N ILE A 268 -12.50 -4.02 0.36
CA ILE A 268 -11.99 -2.64 0.39
C ILE A 268 -10.53 -2.67 0.80
N THR A 269 -9.71 -1.84 0.16
CA THR A 269 -8.33 -1.64 0.57
C THR A 269 -8.23 -0.50 1.57
N LEU A 270 -7.75 -0.81 2.76
CA LEU A 270 -7.43 0.17 3.79
C LEU A 270 -5.94 0.44 3.75
N ARG A 271 -5.56 1.69 3.87
CA ARG A 271 -4.16 2.11 3.89
C ARG A 271 -3.76 2.59 5.27
N ALA A 272 -2.67 2.05 5.78
CA ALA A 272 -2.01 2.53 6.99
C ALA A 272 -0.65 3.11 6.64
N ILE A 273 -0.23 4.15 7.38
CA ILE A 273 1.08 4.76 7.24
C ILE A 273 1.95 4.40 8.43
N PHE A 274 3.19 3.99 8.15
CA PHE A 274 4.17 3.60 9.17
C PHE A 274 5.45 4.39 9.02
N PRO A 275 6.05 4.89 10.12
CA PRO A 275 7.43 5.37 10.11
C PRO A 275 8.38 4.21 9.79
N ASN A 276 9.37 4.45 8.93
CA ASN A 276 10.34 3.44 8.51
C ASN A 276 11.76 3.99 8.42
N PRO A 277 12.28 4.67 9.48
CA PRO A 277 13.55 5.39 9.40
C PRO A 277 14.76 4.47 9.18
N GLN A 278 14.66 3.20 9.54
CA GLN A 278 15.72 2.21 9.34
C GLN A 278 15.58 1.45 8.02
N HIS A 279 14.56 1.76 7.20
CA HIS A 279 14.25 1.08 5.93
C HIS A 279 14.13 -0.46 6.09
N ALA A 280 13.66 -0.91 7.26
CA ALA A 280 13.46 -2.33 7.56
C ALA A 280 12.29 -2.92 6.77
N LEU A 281 11.29 -2.10 6.48
CA LEU A 281 10.17 -2.46 5.62
C LEU A 281 10.49 -2.07 4.17
N LEU A 282 10.41 -3.03 3.27
CA LEU A 282 10.61 -2.83 1.84
C LEU A 282 9.28 -2.98 1.10
N PRO A 283 9.04 -2.24 0.01
CA PRO A 283 7.83 -2.38 -0.79
C PRO A 283 7.63 -3.82 -1.30
N GLY A 284 6.40 -4.30 -1.25
CA GLY A 284 6.02 -5.64 -1.68
C GLY A 284 6.09 -6.72 -0.60
N MET A 285 6.62 -6.43 0.60
CA MET A 285 6.67 -7.40 1.70
C MET A 285 5.25 -7.76 2.18
N PHE A 286 5.03 -9.04 2.47
CA PHE A 286 3.83 -9.50 3.12
C PHE A 286 3.88 -9.17 4.62
N VAL A 287 2.80 -8.65 5.14
CA VAL A 287 2.67 -8.24 6.54
C VAL A 287 1.24 -8.48 7.02
N ARG A 288 1.06 -8.53 8.34
CA ARG A 288 -0.27 -8.53 8.96
C ARG A 288 -0.42 -7.28 9.81
N ALA A 289 -1.48 -6.53 9.57
CA ALA A 289 -1.82 -5.37 10.37
C ALA A 289 -2.78 -5.79 11.47
N ARG A 290 -2.40 -5.56 12.72
CA ARG A 290 -3.26 -5.76 13.89
C ARG A 290 -3.87 -4.41 14.26
N ILE A 291 -5.18 -4.31 14.06
CA ILE A 291 -5.97 -3.13 14.39
C ILE A 291 -6.58 -3.35 15.77
N ASP A 292 -6.45 -2.37 16.65
CA ASP A 292 -7.09 -2.36 17.94
C ASP A 292 -8.52 -1.80 17.78
N GLU A 293 -9.52 -2.65 17.98
CA GLU A 293 -10.94 -2.28 17.87
C GLU A 293 -11.48 -1.66 19.15
N GLY A 294 -10.73 -1.76 20.25
CA GLY A 294 -11.11 -1.22 21.54
C GLY A 294 -11.24 -2.29 22.60
N ILE A 295 -11.81 -1.90 23.75
CA ILE A 295 -12.02 -2.78 24.91
C ILE A 295 -13.51 -3.07 25.04
N SER A 296 -13.88 -4.35 24.98
CA SER A 296 -15.20 -4.82 25.43
C SER A 296 -15.16 -4.94 26.95
N PRO A 297 -15.89 -4.09 27.70
CA PRO A 297 -15.74 -4.03 29.15
C PRO A 297 -16.28 -5.26 29.86
N ASP A 298 -17.28 -5.91 29.27
CA ASP A 298 -18.05 -7.01 29.89
C ASP A 298 -17.97 -8.29 29.06
N ALA A 299 -16.77 -8.61 28.54
CA ALA A 299 -16.57 -9.82 27.74
C ALA A 299 -16.60 -11.06 28.64
N ILE A 300 -17.31 -12.09 28.19
CA ILE A 300 -17.36 -13.41 28.82
C ILE A 300 -16.51 -14.37 27.99
N LEU A 301 -15.37 -14.80 28.56
CA LEU A 301 -14.50 -15.78 27.91
C LEU A 301 -14.88 -17.19 28.32
N VAL A 302 -15.14 -18.04 27.33
CA VAL A 302 -15.47 -19.45 27.50
C VAL A 302 -14.39 -20.30 26.83
N PRO A 303 -13.86 -21.36 27.48
CA PRO A 303 -12.92 -22.25 26.82
C PRO A 303 -13.56 -22.89 25.59
N GLN A 304 -12.82 -22.95 24.46
CA GLN A 304 -13.34 -23.50 23.20
C GLN A 304 -13.90 -24.90 23.33
N GLN A 305 -13.33 -25.71 24.23
CA GLN A 305 -13.83 -27.11 24.50
C GLN A 305 -15.25 -27.12 25.05
N GLY A 306 -15.72 -26.05 25.69
CA GLY A 306 -17.07 -25.92 26.24
C GLY A 306 -18.10 -25.44 25.23
N VAL A 307 -17.69 -25.05 24.03
CA VAL A 307 -18.59 -24.55 22.99
C VAL A 307 -18.80 -25.59 21.92
N THR A 308 -20.03 -26.05 21.78
CA THR A 308 -20.44 -26.96 20.70
C THR A 308 -21.02 -26.17 19.55
N ARG A 309 -20.48 -26.36 18.33
CA ARG A 309 -20.98 -25.70 17.12
C ARG A 309 -21.76 -26.71 16.27
N THR A 310 -22.90 -26.28 15.77
CA THR A 310 -23.70 -27.08 14.82
C THR A 310 -23.11 -26.85 13.39
N PRO A 311 -23.40 -27.78 12.44
CA PRO A 311 -23.01 -27.56 11.04
C PRO A 311 -23.60 -26.31 10.39
N ARG A 312 -24.64 -25.72 10.99
CA ARG A 312 -25.25 -24.46 10.55
C ARG A 312 -24.54 -23.23 11.08
N GLY A 313 -23.55 -23.40 11.99
CA GLY A 313 -22.79 -22.29 12.59
C GLY A 313 -23.33 -21.84 13.95
N ASP A 314 -24.48 -22.35 14.41
CA ASP A 314 -25.00 -21.99 15.72
C ASP A 314 -24.08 -22.53 16.83
N ALA A 315 -23.82 -21.73 17.84
CA ALA A 315 -23.02 -22.13 19.00
C ALA A 315 -23.92 -22.36 20.21
N SER A 316 -23.57 -23.37 21.01
CA SER A 316 -24.23 -23.65 22.29
C SER A 316 -23.22 -24.03 23.36
N VAL A 317 -23.55 -23.73 24.60
CA VAL A 317 -22.78 -24.12 25.79
C VAL A 317 -23.67 -24.94 26.73
N MET A 318 -23.05 -25.85 27.46
CA MET A 318 -23.72 -26.58 28.53
C MET A 318 -23.50 -25.84 29.85
N LEU A 319 -24.58 -25.46 30.52
CA LEU A 319 -24.56 -24.81 31.81
C LEU A 319 -25.10 -25.75 32.89
N VAL A 320 -24.58 -25.67 34.09
CA VAL A 320 -25.12 -26.35 35.27
C VAL A 320 -25.99 -25.34 36.02
N ASN A 321 -27.29 -25.65 36.17
CA ASN A 321 -28.22 -24.80 36.90
C ASN A 321 -28.13 -25.04 38.42
N ASP A 322 -28.86 -24.22 39.20
CA ASP A 322 -28.89 -24.29 40.68
C ASP A 322 -29.40 -25.62 41.21
N LYS A 323 -30.01 -26.46 40.38
CA LYS A 323 -30.49 -27.81 40.71
C LYS A 323 -29.50 -28.92 40.34
N ASN A 324 -28.24 -28.57 39.98
CA ASN A 324 -27.20 -29.46 39.49
C ASN A 324 -27.64 -30.26 38.22
N GLN A 325 -28.46 -29.65 37.37
CA GLN A 325 -28.87 -30.23 36.09
C GLN A 325 -28.18 -29.49 34.94
N VAL A 326 -27.78 -30.22 33.91
CA VAL A 326 -27.16 -29.67 32.72
C VAL A 326 -28.25 -29.13 31.78
N GLU A 327 -28.11 -27.87 31.41
CA GLU A 327 -28.98 -27.17 30.46
C GLU A 327 -28.13 -26.69 29.26
N THR A 328 -28.61 -26.94 28.05
CA THR A 328 -27.98 -26.44 26.84
C THR A 328 -28.51 -25.05 26.53
N ARG A 329 -27.63 -24.07 26.48
CA ARG A 329 -27.98 -22.68 26.16
C ARG A 329 -27.36 -22.26 24.85
N PRO A 330 -28.16 -21.76 23.88
CA PRO A 330 -27.61 -21.16 22.67
C PRO A 330 -26.89 -19.86 23.02
N VAL A 331 -25.73 -19.63 22.39
CA VAL A 331 -24.91 -18.44 22.58
C VAL A 331 -24.46 -17.88 21.23
N THR A 332 -24.26 -16.60 21.17
CA THR A 332 -23.60 -15.96 20.03
C THR A 332 -22.11 -15.84 20.36
N ALA A 333 -21.29 -16.69 19.73
CA ALA A 333 -19.84 -16.62 19.89
C ALA A 333 -19.27 -15.75 18.78
N SER A 334 -18.57 -14.66 19.14
CA SER A 334 -17.99 -13.69 18.19
C SER A 334 -16.64 -14.13 17.63
N GLN A 335 -15.95 -15.08 18.25
CA GLN A 335 -14.70 -15.70 17.76
C GLN A 335 -14.55 -17.12 18.27
#